data_de8936e440aa4afb1fd09636009fbaf3
#
_entry.id   de8936e440aa4afb1fd09636009fbaf3
#
_cell.length_a   1.000
_cell.length_b   1.000
_cell.length_c   1.000
_cell.angle_alpha   90.00
_cell.angle_beta   90.00
_cell.angle_gamma   90.00
#
_symmetry.space_group_name_H-M   'P 1'
#
loop_
_entity.id
_entity.type
_entity.pdbx_description
1 polymer ?
#
loop_
_entity_poly.entity_id
_entity_poly.type
_entity_poly.pdbx_seq_one_letter_code
_entity_poly.pdbx_strand_id
1 'polypeptide(L)'
;MIPLSEHQMRIAGAALDEEERKRRHLVIALTGAHAYGFPSPDSDLDLKGVHVEPTRRLVGLDRVESHGSRFEIIEGVEIDYASNEIGQVLLGLCKGFGSYYERILGMWQLRSASEHATLAELAQRSFSRRVHARYHGFASSQYKDATATPTPTAKKILYVLRTALTGAHLLATGRLVTDLTALVDDYGFSFARELLEVKRTGERAPLPEAVAARWIKESARAFEILDQARDRSPLPDEAPNRPDLEAWLIELRRRSFD
;
A
#
# COMPACT_ATOMS: atom_id res chain seq x y z
N MET A 1 -1.21 14.57 -11.64
CA MET A 1 -1.89 15.45 -10.65
C MET A 1 -2.38 14.55 -9.54
N ILE A 2 -2.18 14.93 -8.26
CA ILE A 2 -2.65 14.15 -7.09
C ILE A 2 -4.18 14.12 -7.12
N PRO A 3 -4.84 12.95 -6.92
CA PRO A 3 -6.28 12.80 -7.07
C PRO A 3 -7.05 13.27 -5.81
N LEU A 4 -6.75 14.45 -5.31
CA LEU A 4 -7.38 15.06 -4.14
C LEU A 4 -7.93 16.44 -4.50
N SER A 5 -9.05 16.83 -3.90
CA SER A 5 -9.58 18.19 -3.98
C SER A 5 -8.67 19.17 -3.23
N GLU A 6 -8.79 20.47 -3.50
CA GLU A 6 -8.07 21.51 -2.77
C GLU A 6 -8.36 21.47 -1.27
N HIS A 7 -9.61 21.19 -0.90
CA HIS A 7 -10.02 21.02 0.50
C HIS A 7 -9.29 19.83 1.15
N GLN A 8 -9.30 18.65 0.51
CA GLN A 8 -8.59 17.46 1.01
C GLN A 8 -7.09 17.69 1.10
N MET A 9 -6.48 18.37 0.10
CA MET A 9 -5.05 18.71 0.12
C MET A 9 -4.69 19.63 1.30
N ARG A 10 -5.53 20.63 1.59
CA ARG A 10 -5.32 21.55 2.72
C ARG A 10 -5.37 20.79 4.05
N ILE A 11 -6.40 19.95 4.23
CA ILE A 11 -6.58 19.16 5.47
C ILE A 11 -5.45 18.16 5.65
N ALA A 12 -5.10 17.39 4.59
CA ALA A 12 -3.97 16.49 4.61
C ALA A 12 -2.67 17.22 4.94
N GLY A 13 -2.43 18.38 4.31
CA GLY A 13 -1.24 19.21 4.57
C GLY A 13 -1.10 19.59 6.04
N ALA A 14 -2.17 20.11 6.65
CA ALA A 14 -2.17 20.50 8.07
C ALA A 14 -1.90 19.30 9.01
N ALA A 15 -2.55 18.16 8.74
CA ALA A 15 -2.34 16.94 9.53
C ALA A 15 -0.89 16.41 9.40
N LEU A 16 -0.33 16.45 8.19
CA LEU A 16 1.05 16.02 7.95
C LEU A 16 2.08 16.95 8.60
N ASP A 17 1.86 18.27 8.58
CA ASP A 17 2.73 19.24 9.27
C ASP A 17 2.80 18.98 10.78
N GLU A 18 1.68 18.53 11.40
CA GLU A 18 1.68 18.11 12.80
C GLU A 18 2.45 16.80 13.02
N GLU A 19 2.33 15.83 12.13
CA GLU A 19 3.06 14.57 12.25
C GLU A 19 4.57 14.75 12.00
N GLU A 20 4.98 15.67 11.12
CA GLU A 20 6.38 16.01 10.88
C GLU A 20 7.05 16.71 12.08
N ARG A 21 6.30 17.39 12.95
CA ARG A 21 6.82 17.91 14.22
C ARG A 21 7.11 16.79 15.24
N LYS A 22 6.43 15.65 15.13
CA LYS A 22 6.58 14.53 16.07
C LYS A 22 7.71 13.58 15.67
N ARG A 23 7.95 13.42 14.36
CA ARG A 23 8.93 12.46 13.82
C ARG A 23 9.46 12.87 12.46
N ARG A 24 10.70 12.51 12.20
CA ARG A 24 11.34 12.76 10.89
C ARG A 24 10.87 11.72 9.87
N HIS A 25 10.10 12.15 8.88
CA HIS A 25 9.68 11.27 7.78
C HIS A 25 10.70 11.24 6.64
N LEU A 26 10.86 10.06 6.04
CA LEU A 26 11.58 9.89 4.76
C LEU A 26 10.63 10.03 3.58
N VAL A 27 9.41 9.56 3.74
CA VAL A 27 8.33 9.67 2.76
C VAL A 27 6.98 9.52 3.45
N ILE A 28 5.98 10.23 2.96
CA ILE A 28 4.56 10.00 3.26
C ILE A 28 3.82 9.94 1.92
N ALA A 29 3.20 8.80 1.65
CA ALA A 29 2.45 8.55 0.42
C ALA A 29 0.94 8.52 0.69
N LEU A 30 0.17 8.97 -0.29
CA LEU A 30 -1.26 8.68 -0.39
C LEU A 30 -1.41 7.25 -0.89
N THR A 31 -2.18 6.45 -0.16
CA THR A 31 -2.51 5.06 -0.48
C THR A 31 -4.03 4.88 -0.52
N GLY A 32 -4.53 3.65 -0.34
CA GLY A 32 -5.97 3.40 -0.29
C GLY A 32 -6.69 3.65 -1.62
N ALA A 33 -8.00 3.87 -1.53
CA ALA A 33 -8.86 3.99 -2.71
C ALA A 33 -8.41 5.07 -3.70
N HIS A 34 -7.86 6.17 -3.21
CA HIS A 34 -7.33 7.26 -4.05
C HIS A 34 -6.14 6.82 -4.92
N ALA A 35 -5.21 6.06 -4.35
CA ALA A 35 -4.05 5.54 -5.06
C ALA A 35 -4.36 4.28 -5.88
N TYR A 36 -5.46 3.62 -5.59
CA TYR A 36 -5.88 2.37 -6.26
C TYR A 36 -6.83 2.60 -7.44
N GLY A 37 -7.16 3.87 -7.75
CA GLY A 37 -7.94 4.25 -8.93
C GLY A 37 -9.46 4.17 -8.76
N PHE A 38 -9.98 3.98 -7.52
CA PHE A 38 -11.42 3.88 -7.27
C PHE A 38 -11.91 4.64 -6.03
N PRO A 39 -11.54 5.93 -5.85
CA PRO A 39 -12.09 6.71 -4.77
C PRO A 39 -13.59 6.96 -4.97
N SER A 40 -14.34 7.10 -3.88
CA SER A 40 -15.68 7.69 -3.82
C SER A 40 -15.60 9.04 -3.10
N PRO A 41 -16.66 9.88 -3.18
CA PRO A 41 -16.66 11.19 -2.54
C PRO A 41 -16.43 11.13 -1.02
N ASP A 42 -16.79 10.01 -0.38
CA ASP A 42 -16.67 9.72 1.04
C ASP A 42 -15.48 8.81 1.38
N SER A 43 -14.54 8.62 0.45
CA SER A 43 -13.31 7.85 0.73
C SER A 43 -12.38 8.61 1.68
N ASP A 44 -11.87 7.87 2.67
CA ASP A 44 -10.83 8.32 3.59
C ASP A 44 -9.51 8.66 2.89
N LEU A 45 -8.69 9.47 3.55
CA LEU A 45 -7.32 9.76 3.13
C LEU A 45 -6.36 8.83 3.86
N ASP A 46 -5.94 7.78 3.19
CA ASP A 46 -4.94 6.83 3.67
C ASP A 46 -3.52 7.41 3.50
N LEU A 47 -2.97 7.99 4.55
CA LEU A 47 -1.66 8.62 4.59
C LEU A 47 -0.65 7.68 5.24
N LYS A 48 0.21 7.04 4.45
CA LYS A 48 1.12 6.01 4.97
C LYS A 48 2.58 6.44 4.81
N GLY A 49 3.29 6.53 5.95
CA GLY A 49 4.65 7.04 6.03
C GLY A 49 5.72 6.02 6.41
N VAL A 50 6.96 6.44 6.17
CA VAL A 50 8.18 5.82 6.68
C VAL A 50 8.97 6.91 7.42
N HIS A 51 9.34 6.65 8.68
CA HIS A 51 10.07 7.62 9.50
C HIS A 51 11.37 7.06 10.07
N VAL A 52 12.22 7.95 10.54
CA VAL A 52 13.48 7.63 11.24
C VAL A 52 13.34 8.05 12.69
N GLU A 53 13.53 7.11 13.59
CA GLU A 53 13.71 7.42 15.02
C GLU A 53 15.16 7.79 15.30
N PRO A 54 15.44 8.74 16.22
CA PRO A 54 16.78 9.02 16.69
C PRO A 54 17.48 7.75 17.19
N THR A 55 18.70 7.50 16.71
CA THR A 55 19.42 6.27 17.05
C THR A 55 19.64 6.10 18.54
N ARG A 56 19.89 7.20 19.27
CA ARG A 56 20.03 7.16 20.74
C ARG A 56 18.81 6.53 21.45
N ARG A 57 17.59 6.75 20.90
CA ARG A 57 16.36 6.15 21.47
C ARG A 57 16.30 4.64 21.21
N LEU A 58 16.78 4.20 20.04
CA LEU A 58 16.76 2.78 19.64
C LEU A 58 17.79 1.93 20.43
N VAL A 59 18.91 2.53 20.83
CA VAL A 59 19.97 1.85 21.62
C VAL A 59 19.86 2.12 23.12
N GLY A 60 18.97 3.02 23.52
CA GLY A 60 18.69 3.34 24.92
C GLY A 60 17.83 2.28 25.61
N LEU A 61 17.47 2.56 26.88
CA LEU A 61 16.63 1.68 27.69
C LEU A 61 15.12 1.92 27.46
N ASP A 62 14.77 3.04 26.87
CA ASP A 62 13.36 3.38 26.58
C ASP A 62 12.80 2.53 25.44
N ARG A 63 11.56 2.11 25.57
CA ARG A 63 10.85 1.46 24.47
C ARG A 63 10.51 2.52 23.44
N VAL A 64 10.97 2.29 22.20
CA VAL A 64 10.61 3.11 21.05
C VAL A 64 9.40 2.51 20.35
N GLU A 65 8.36 3.31 20.16
CA GLU A 65 7.24 2.92 19.33
C GLU A 65 7.66 2.96 17.85
N SER A 66 7.84 1.77 17.25
CA SER A 66 8.19 1.64 15.84
C SER A 66 7.05 2.00 14.88
N HIS A 67 5.90 2.38 15.41
CA HIS A 67 4.68 2.70 14.67
C HIS A 67 4.03 3.96 15.23
N GLY A 68 3.68 4.89 14.36
CA GLY A 68 2.84 6.04 14.66
C GLY A 68 1.53 5.93 13.90
N SER A 69 0.41 6.24 14.55
CA SER A 69 -0.91 6.25 13.90
C SER A 69 -1.76 7.42 14.40
N ARG A 70 -2.67 7.86 13.52
CA ARG A 70 -3.69 8.86 13.83
C ARG A 70 -4.91 8.55 12.99
N PHE A 71 -6.07 8.54 13.64
CA PHE A 71 -7.36 8.48 12.98
C PHE A 71 -8.17 9.68 13.42
N GLU A 72 -8.61 10.51 12.49
CA GLU A 72 -9.35 11.74 12.80
C GLU A 72 -10.24 12.17 11.64
N ILE A 73 -11.34 12.84 11.97
CA ILE A 73 -12.21 13.49 10.97
C ILE A 73 -12.07 15.00 11.17
N ILE A 74 -11.53 15.69 10.17
CA ILE A 74 -11.33 17.15 10.19
C ILE A 74 -12.15 17.76 9.06
N GLU A 75 -13.07 18.64 9.40
CA GLU A 75 -13.96 19.34 8.43
C GLU A 75 -14.61 18.38 7.41
N GLY A 76 -15.03 17.20 7.88
CA GLY A 76 -15.65 16.17 7.05
C GLY A 76 -14.71 15.30 6.24
N VAL A 77 -13.39 15.50 6.35
CA VAL A 77 -12.36 14.64 5.74
C VAL A 77 -11.85 13.65 6.76
N GLU A 78 -12.00 12.37 6.48
CA GLU A 78 -11.48 11.28 7.31
C GLU A 78 -10.01 11.02 6.97
N ILE A 79 -9.13 11.07 7.98
CA ILE A 79 -7.70 10.83 7.85
C ILE A 79 -7.33 9.55 8.59
N ASP A 80 -6.77 8.60 7.88
CA ASP A 80 -6.10 7.41 8.42
C ASP A 80 -4.59 7.50 8.13
N TYR A 81 -3.87 8.11 9.09
CA TYR A 81 -2.42 8.18 9.02
C TYR A 81 -1.77 7.02 9.78
N ALA A 82 -0.75 6.41 9.15
CA ALA A 82 0.13 5.46 9.83
C ALA A 82 1.56 5.53 9.28
N SER A 83 2.55 5.48 10.16
CA SER A 83 3.97 5.51 9.78
C SER A 83 4.76 4.44 10.53
N ASN A 84 5.67 3.77 9.83
CA ASN A 84 6.56 2.76 10.40
C ASN A 84 8.00 3.22 10.39
N GLU A 85 8.74 2.78 11.40
CA GLU A 85 10.16 3.05 11.54
C GLU A 85 10.95 2.33 10.45
N ILE A 86 11.97 3.01 9.89
CA ILE A 86 12.72 2.57 8.70
C ILE A 86 13.36 1.19 8.83
N GLY A 87 13.92 0.83 9.98
CA GLY A 87 14.52 -0.50 10.18
C GLY A 87 13.48 -1.62 10.05
N GLN A 88 12.26 -1.40 10.60
CA GLN A 88 11.13 -2.31 10.42
C GLN A 88 10.70 -2.41 8.96
N VAL A 89 10.68 -1.27 8.26
CA VAL A 89 10.30 -1.20 6.85
C VAL A 89 11.29 -1.97 5.99
N LEU A 90 12.60 -1.73 6.14
CA LEU A 90 13.64 -2.45 5.36
C LEU A 90 13.61 -3.96 5.60
N LEU A 91 13.43 -4.38 6.87
CA LEU A 91 13.24 -5.80 7.18
C LEU A 91 11.98 -6.36 6.50
N GLY A 92 10.91 -5.56 6.43
CA GLY A 92 9.67 -5.91 5.74
C GLY A 92 9.85 -6.03 4.23
N LEU A 93 10.65 -5.15 3.58
CA LEU A 93 11.01 -5.31 2.17
C LEU A 93 11.69 -6.66 1.92
N CYS A 94 12.68 -7.04 2.75
CA CYS A 94 13.34 -8.35 2.65
C CYS A 94 12.35 -9.54 2.83
N LYS A 95 11.23 -9.31 3.52
CA LYS A 95 10.16 -10.30 3.74
C LYS A 95 9.02 -10.20 2.70
N GLY A 96 9.12 -9.29 1.72
CA GLY A 96 8.15 -9.13 0.65
C GLY A 96 6.85 -8.41 1.05
N PHE A 97 6.85 -7.55 2.07
CA PHE A 97 5.65 -6.80 2.47
C PHE A 97 5.27 -5.76 1.42
N GLY A 98 4.26 -6.04 0.60
CA GLY A 98 3.77 -5.16 -0.47
C GLY A 98 3.44 -3.76 -0.01
N SER A 99 2.79 -3.61 1.14
CA SER A 99 2.42 -2.31 1.71
C SER A 99 3.61 -1.37 1.95
N TYR A 100 4.80 -1.89 2.24
CA TYR A 100 5.99 -1.05 2.40
C TYR A 100 6.54 -0.59 1.05
N TYR A 101 6.51 -1.45 0.02
CA TYR A 101 6.82 -1.05 -1.34
C TYR A 101 5.86 0.05 -1.84
N GLU A 102 4.55 -0.12 -1.58
CA GLU A 102 3.52 0.85 -1.96
C GLU A 102 3.74 2.23 -1.32
N ARG A 103 4.20 2.29 -0.06
CA ARG A 103 4.53 3.55 0.62
C ARG A 103 5.74 4.26 0.02
N ILE A 104 6.77 3.50 -0.35
CA ILE A 104 8.05 4.06 -0.85
C ILE A 104 7.94 4.39 -2.34
N LEU A 105 7.31 3.52 -3.12
CA LEU A 105 7.29 3.58 -4.60
C LEU A 105 5.95 4.04 -5.16
N GLY A 106 4.95 4.27 -4.30
CA GLY A 106 3.62 4.71 -4.73
C GLY A 106 3.67 6.01 -5.54
N MET A 107 2.73 6.17 -6.46
CA MET A 107 2.70 7.29 -7.41
C MET A 107 2.54 8.66 -6.72
N TRP A 108 1.88 8.71 -5.56
CA TRP A 108 1.47 9.96 -4.92
C TRP A 108 2.21 10.17 -3.59
N GLN A 109 3.43 10.70 -3.65
CA GLN A 109 4.17 11.13 -2.46
C GLN A 109 3.74 12.55 -2.07
N LEU A 110 3.21 12.69 -0.86
CA LEU A 110 2.77 13.98 -0.31
C LEU A 110 3.92 14.71 0.42
N ARG A 111 4.85 13.94 0.96
CA ARG A 111 6.09 14.41 1.59
C ARG A 111 7.24 13.50 1.20
N SER A 112 8.42 14.06 0.95
CA SER A 112 9.65 13.32 0.63
C SER A 112 10.86 14.05 1.17
N ALA A 113 11.72 13.34 1.91
CA ALA A 113 13.04 13.81 2.30
C ALA A 113 14.08 13.56 1.19
N SER A 114 15.26 14.13 1.32
CA SER A 114 16.37 13.95 0.36
C SER A 114 16.80 12.50 0.20
N GLU A 115 16.64 11.68 1.24
CA GLU A 115 16.99 10.26 1.24
C GLU A 115 15.98 9.37 0.49
N HIS A 116 14.80 9.90 0.15
CA HIS A 116 13.73 9.13 -0.48
C HIS A 116 14.16 8.52 -1.82
N ALA A 117 14.90 9.25 -2.65
CA ALA A 117 15.37 8.75 -3.95
C ALA A 117 16.22 7.49 -3.79
N THR A 118 17.19 7.50 -2.86
CA THR A 118 18.03 6.33 -2.58
C THR A 118 17.20 5.19 -1.97
N LEU A 119 16.27 5.50 -1.06
CA LEU A 119 15.36 4.49 -0.49
C LEU A 119 14.49 3.84 -1.57
N ALA A 120 13.99 4.60 -2.52
CA ALA A 120 13.17 4.08 -3.62
C ALA A 120 13.98 3.15 -4.54
N GLU A 121 15.23 3.51 -4.89
CA GLU A 121 16.13 2.64 -5.65
C GLU A 121 16.39 1.33 -4.91
N LEU A 122 16.74 1.40 -3.63
CA LEU A 122 16.98 0.23 -2.80
C LEU A 122 15.74 -0.66 -2.67
N ALA A 123 14.55 -0.07 -2.50
CA ALA A 123 13.30 -0.79 -2.45
C ALA A 123 13.02 -1.52 -3.78
N GLN A 124 13.21 -0.86 -4.92
CA GLN A 124 13.02 -1.46 -6.24
C GLN A 124 13.95 -2.68 -6.46
N ARG A 125 15.23 -2.55 -6.06
CA ARG A 125 16.21 -3.63 -6.16
C ARG A 125 15.95 -4.79 -5.19
N SER A 126 15.09 -4.62 -4.19
CA SER A 126 14.75 -5.67 -3.22
C SER A 126 13.53 -6.53 -3.60
N PHE A 127 12.93 -6.31 -4.78
CA PHE A 127 11.84 -7.16 -5.25
C PHE A 127 12.27 -8.62 -5.35
N SER A 128 11.41 -9.51 -4.83
CA SER A 128 11.64 -10.94 -4.82
C SER A 128 10.32 -11.72 -4.84
N ARG A 129 10.37 -13.02 -5.14
CA ARG A 129 9.19 -13.90 -5.12
C ARG A 129 8.50 -13.95 -3.76
N ARG A 130 9.15 -13.50 -2.67
CA ARG A 130 8.55 -13.41 -1.33
C ARG A 130 7.31 -12.53 -1.27
N VAL A 131 7.14 -11.59 -2.21
CA VAL A 131 5.94 -10.75 -2.30
C VAL A 131 4.67 -11.58 -2.53
N HIS A 132 4.77 -12.74 -3.19
CA HIS A 132 3.64 -13.64 -3.43
C HIS A 132 2.90 -13.98 -2.13
N ALA A 133 3.59 -14.53 -1.15
CA ALA A 133 2.97 -14.97 0.10
C ALA A 133 2.23 -13.83 0.82
N ARG A 134 2.74 -12.60 0.70
CA ARG A 134 2.13 -11.42 1.32
C ARG A 134 0.91 -10.92 0.57
N TYR A 135 1.00 -10.78 -0.75
CA TYR A 135 -0.16 -10.40 -1.56
C TYR A 135 -1.25 -11.46 -1.53
N HIS A 136 -0.89 -12.74 -1.65
CA HIS A 136 -1.83 -13.86 -1.56
C HIS A 136 -2.51 -13.90 -0.18
N GLY A 137 -1.74 -13.80 0.91
CA GLY A 137 -2.32 -13.82 2.27
C GLY A 137 -3.25 -12.65 2.52
N PHE A 138 -2.90 -11.44 2.06
CA PHE A 138 -3.74 -10.26 2.23
C PHE A 138 -5.00 -10.34 1.36
N ALA A 139 -4.88 -10.71 0.09
CA ALA A 139 -6.03 -10.94 -0.78
C ALA A 139 -6.97 -12.02 -0.24
N SER A 140 -6.41 -13.11 0.34
CA SER A 140 -7.20 -14.19 0.97
C SER A 140 -7.99 -13.70 2.18
N SER A 141 -7.40 -12.82 3.01
CA SER A 141 -8.13 -12.19 4.12
C SER A 141 -9.29 -11.35 3.61
N GLN A 142 -9.03 -10.50 2.61
CA GLN A 142 -10.05 -9.66 1.97
C GLN A 142 -11.16 -10.49 1.31
N TYR A 143 -10.79 -11.61 0.68
CA TYR A 143 -11.76 -12.55 0.09
C TYR A 143 -12.65 -13.19 1.14
N LYS A 144 -12.09 -13.61 2.27
CA LYS A 144 -12.88 -14.12 3.40
C LYS A 144 -13.86 -13.06 3.92
N ASP A 145 -13.40 -11.83 4.07
CA ASP A 145 -14.26 -10.71 4.50
C ASP A 145 -15.37 -10.41 3.49
N ALA A 146 -15.09 -10.54 2.19
CA ALA A 146 -16.09 -10.38 1.13
C ALA A 146 -17.11 -11.52 1.12
N THR A 147 -16.70 -12.75 1.43
CA THR A 147 -17.57 -13.92 1.44
C THR A 147 -18.33 -14.13 2.76
N ALA A 148 -17.96 -13.39 3.81
CA ALA A 148 -18.62 -13.49 5.12
C ALA A 148 -20.06 -12.94 5.12
N THR A 149 -20.46 -12.19 4.10
CA THR A 149 -21.81 -11.61 3.94
C THR A 149 -22.39 -11.99 2.58
N PRO A 150 -23.71 -12.27 2.49
CA PRO A 150 -24.38 -12.54 1.21
C PRO A 150 -24.31 -11.38 0.21
N THR A 151 -24.22 -10.14 0.72
CA THR A 151 -24.20 -8.92 -0.08
C THR A 151 -22.96 -8.07 0.26
N PRO A 152 -21.77 -8.48 -0.19
CA PRO A 152 -20.58 -7.65 -0.01
C PRO A 152 -20.70 -6.32 -0.77
N THR A 153 -19.96 -5.33 -0.30
CA THR A 153 -19.85 -4.05 -1.03
C THR A 153 -18.91 -4.21 -2.24
N ALA A 154 -19.08 -3.34 -3.24
CA ALA A 154 -18.16 -3.26 -4.37
C ALA A 154 -16.71 -3.05 -3.91
N LYS A 155 -16.49 -2.21 -2.88
CA LYS A 155 -15.18 -1.99 -2.25
C LYS A 155 -14.49 -3.31 -1.89
N LYS A 156 -15.16 -4.21 -1.16
CA LYS A 156 -14.55 -5.47 -0.71
C LYS A 156 -14.01 -6.30 -1.87
N ILE A 157 -14.78 -6.42 -2.95
CA ILE A 157 -14.37 -7.20 -4.12
C ILE A 157 -13.24 -6.51 -4.88
N LEU A 158 -13.32 -5.19 -5.08
CA LEU A 158 -12.25 -4.41 -5.72
C LEU A 158 -10.92 -4.53 -4.98
N TYR A 159 -10.94 -4.57 -3.64
CA TYR A 159 -9.72 -4.75 -2.86
C TYR A 159 -9.10 -6.15 -3.05
N VAL A 160 -9.91 -7.21 -3.18
CA VAL A 160 -9.40 -8.56 -3.52
C VAL A 160 -8.69 -8.53 -4.87
N LEU A 161 -9.38 -8.01 -5.91
CA LEU A 161 -8.82 -7.91 -7.27
C LEU A 161 -7.54 -7.07 -7.28
N ARG A 162 -7.59 -5.86 -6.68
CA ARG A 162 -6.43 -4.97 -6.62
C ARG A 162 -5.24 -5.66 -5.99
N THR A 163 -5.43 -6.28 -4.83
CA THR A 163 -4.33 -6.90 -4.08
C THR A 163 -3.71 -8.06 -4.88
N ALA A 164 -4.53 -8.95 -5.43
CA ALA A 164 -4.05 -10.09 -6.21
C ALA A 164 -3.37 -9.66 -7.52
N LEU A 165 -3.97 -8.73 -8.27
CA LEU A 165 -3.43 -8.28 -9.56
C LEU A 165 -2.18 -7.41 -9.41
N THR A 166 -2.09 -6.55 -8.37
CA THR A 166 -0.85 -5.83 -8.06
C THR A 166 0.30 -6.79 -7.79
N GLY A 167 0.05 -7.84 -6.98
CA GLY A 167 1.04 -8.88 -6.69
C GLY A 167 1.45 -9.66 -7.95
N ALA A 168 0.47 -10.06 -8.78
CA ALA A 168 0.71 -10.76 -10.03
C ALA A 168 1.54 -9.91 -11.01
N HIS A 169 1.19 -8.63 -11.16
CA HIS A 169 1.91 -7.71 -12.05
C HIS A 169 3.35 -7.50 -11.59
N LEU A 170 3.56 -7.28 -10.30
CA LEU A 170 4.90 -7.15 -9.74
C LEU A 170 5.75 -8.41 -9.97
N LEU A 171 5.18 -9.61 -9.75
CA LEU A 171 5.87 -10.88 -9.97
C LEU A 171 6.21 -11.12 -11.44
N ALA A 172 5.31 -10.78 -12.35
CA ALA A 172 5.48 -11.02 -13.78
C ALA A 172 6.45 -10.02 -14.45
N THR A 173 6.45 -8.76 -14.00
CA THR A 173 7.11 -7.66 -14.73
C THR A 173 8.24 -6.96 -13.94
N GLY A 174 8.34 -7.20 -12.63
CA GLY A 174 9.22 -6.42 -11.75
C GLY A 174 8.78 -4.95 -11.56
N ARG A 175 7.53 -4.61 -11.89
CA ARG A 175 6.99 -3.24 -11.78
C ARG A 175 5.82 -3.21 -10.78
N LEU A 176 5.87 -2.28 -9.84
CA LEU A 176 4.77 -2.06 -8.90
C LEU A 176 3.72 -1.14 -9.54
N VAL A 177 2.51 -1.66 -9.73
CA VAL A 177 1.34 -0.91 -10.19
C VAL A 177 0.22 -1.16 -9.18
N THR A 178 -0.24 -0.11 -8.50
CA THR A 178 -1.29 -0.20 -7.47
C THR A 178 -2.66 0.24 -7.98
N ASP A 179 -2.70 1.01 -9.07
CA ASP A 179 -3.93 1.45 -9.73
C ASP A 179 -4.60 0.25 -10.42
N LEU A 180 -5.72 -0.19 -9.87
CA LEU A 180 -6.49 -1.31 -10.43
C LEU A 180 -7.01 -1.02 -11.84
N THR A 181 -7.34 0.25 -12.13
CA THR A 181 -7.88 0.63 -13.44
C THR A 181 -6.89 0.40 -14.58
N ALA A 182 -5.60 0.43 -14.27
CA ALA A 182 -4.53 0.11 -15.22
C ALA A 182 -4.30 -1.41 -15.40
N LEU A 183 -4.78 -2.24 -14.46
CA LEU A 183 -4.52 -3.68 -14.45
C LEU A 183 -5.70 -4.51 -14.98
N VAL A 184 -6.94 -4.02 -14.86
CA VAL A 184 -8.14 -4.82 -15.16
C VAL A 184 -8.19 -5.31 -16.61
N ASP A 185 -7.71 -4.52 -17.56
CA ASP A 185 -7.72 -4.89 -18.97
C ASP A 185 -6.62 -5.91 -19.29
N ASP A 186 -5.41 -5.70 -18.75
CA ASP A 186 -4.25 -6.57 -18.99
C ASP A 186 -4.47 -7.99 -18.46
N TYR A 187 -5.26 -8.13 -17.40
CA TYR A 187 -5.55 -9.42 -16.75
C TYR A 187 -6.93 -9.98 -17.07
N GLY A 188 -7.65 -9.40 -18.04
CA GLY A 188 -8.94 -9.90 -18.52
C GLY A 188 -10.09 -9.68 -17.53
N PHE A 189 -10.04 -8.59 -16.75
CA PHE A 189 -11.09 -8.15 -15.82
C PHE A 189 -11.73 -6.83 -16.25
N SER A 190 -11.75 -6.49 -17.55
CA SER A 190 -12.33 -5.23 -18.07
C SER A 190 -13.76 -4.98 -17.57
N PHE A 191 -14.53 -6.06 -17.38
CA PHE A 191 -15.88 -6.01 -16.83
C PHE A 191 -15.93 -5.56 -15.35
N ALA A 192 -14.80 -5.54 -14.61
CA ALA A 192 -14.72 -4.96 -13.26
C ALA A 192 -15.03 -3.45 -13.24
N ARG A 193 -15.07 -2.81 -14.41
CA ARG A 193 -15.48 -1.40 -14.53
C ARG A 193 -16.88 -1.16 -13.99
N GLU A 194 -17.79 -2.14 -14.04
CA GLU A 194 -19.11 -2.03 -13.40
C GLU A 194 -19.01 -1.88 -11.87
N LEU A 195 -18.07 -2.59 -11.22
CA LEU A 195 -17.83 -2.46 -9.78
C LEU A 195 -17.23 -1.09 -9.42
N LEU A 196 -16.36 -0.58 -10.30
CA LEU A 196 -15.77 0.75 -10.14
C LEU A 196 -16.85 1.82 -10.17
N GLU A 197 -17.82 1.71 -11.09
CA GLU A 197 -18.96 2.65 -11.14
C GLU A 197 -19.84 2.56 -9.87
N VAL A 198 -20.16 1.35 -9.40
CA VAL A 198 -20.89 1.18 -8.14
C VAL A 198 -20.12 1.80 -6.97
N LYS A 199 -18.79 1.56 -6.86
CA LYS A 199 -17.98 2.13 -5.79
C LYS A 199 -17.95 3.66 -5.81
N ARG A 200 -17.98 4.29 -7.00
CA ARG A 200 -18.05 5.75 -7.15
C ARG A 200 -19.32 6.37 -6.59
N THR A 201 -20.40 5.59 -6.42
CA THR A 201 -21.63 6.09 -5.80
C THR A 201 -21.57 6.18 -4.30
N GLY A 202 -20.62 5.51 -3.65
CA GLY A 202 -20.38 5.57 -2.20
C GLY A 202 -19.56 4.40 -1.67
N GLU A 203 -18.92 4.63 -0.54
CA GLU A 203 -18.00 3.71 0.13
C GLU A 203 -18.66 2.36 0.50
N ARG A 204 -19.94 2.40 0.87
CA ARG A 204 -20.71 1.26 1.37
C ARG A 204 -21.80 0.80 0.39
N ALA A 205 -21.73 1.19 -0.88
CA ALA A 205 -22.71 0.79 -1.89
C ALA A 205 -22.81 -0.75 -1.97
N PRO A 206 -23.97 -1.34 -1.66
CA PRO A 206 -24.16 -2.77 -1.69
C PRO A 206 -24.31 -3.25 -3.14
N LEU A 207 -23.90 -4.50 -3.39
CA LEU A 207 -24.15 -5.16 -4.67
C LEU A 207 -25.43 -6.03 -4.58
N PRO A 208 -26.21 -6.12 -5.67
CA PRO A 208 -27.24 -7.14 -5.79
C PRO A 208 -26.63 -8.54 -5.60
N GLU A 209 -27.36 -9.45 -4.93
CA GLU A 209 -26.85 -10.77 -4.55
C GLU A 209 -26.30 -11.57 -5.74
N ALA A 210 -27.02 -11.59 -6.86
CA ALA A 210 -26.58 -12.29 -8.07
C ALA A 210 -25.27 -11.71 -8.66
N VAL A 211 -25.11 -10.38 -8.58
CA VAL A 211 -23.88 -9.70 -9.02
C VAL A 211 -22.75 -10.02 -8.06
N ALA A 212 -23.00 -9.98 -6.75
CA ALA A 212 -22.03 -10.33 -5.73
C ALA A 212 -21.52 -11.76 -5.88
N ALA A 213 -22.41 -12.72 -6.06
CA ALA A 213 -22.07 -14.13 -6.25
C ALA A 213 -21.18 -14.35 -7.48
N ARG A 214 -21.52 -13.69 -8.61
CA ARG A 214 -20.67 -13.72 -9.82
C ARG A 214 -19.27 -13.19 -9.54
N TRP A 215 -19.17 -12.04 -8.89
CA TRP A 215 -17.89 -11.38 -8.64
C TRP A 215 -17.02 -12.11 -7.63
N ILE A 216 -17.61 -12.74 -6.62
CA ILE A 216 -16.89 -13.62 -5.69
C ILE A 216 -16.23 -14.79 -6.47
N LYS A 217 -16.98 -15.40 -7.39
CA LYS A 217 -16.44 -16.47 -8.25
C LYS A 217 -15.32 -15.96 -9.17
N GLU A 218 -15.52 -14.82 -9.82
CA GLU A 218 -14.52 -14.22 -10.70
C GLU A 218 -13.26 -13.77 -9.95
N SER A 219 -13.40 -13.25 -8.72
CA SER A 219 -12.24 -12.84 -7.94
C SER A 219 -11.35 -14.03 -7.55
N ALA A 220 -11.89 -15.26 -7.49
CA ALA A 220 -11.08 -16.47 -7.28
C ALA A 220 -10.05 -16.68 -8.41
N ARG A 221 -10.41 -16.34 -9.67
CA ARG A 221 -9.48 -16.39 -10.80
C ARG A 221 -8.24 -15.48 -10.63
N ALA A 222 -8.36 -14.40 -9.89
CA ALA A 222 -7.22 -13.51 -9.63
C ALA A 222 -6.12 -14.20 -8.78
N PHE A 223 -6.49 -15.16 -7.93
CA PHE A 223 -5.53 -15.98 -7.18
C PHE A 223 -4.78 -16.94 -8.10
N GLU A 224 -5.45 -17.55 -9.07
CA GLU A 224 -4.81 -18.43 -10.05
C GLU A 224 -3.78 -17.66 -10.89
N ILE A 225 -4.12 -16.42 -11.28
CA ILE A 225 -3.20 -15.52 -11.99
C ILE A 225 -1.99 -15.17 -11.11
N LEU A 226 -2.22 -14.88 -9.82
CA LEU A 226 -1.15 -14.57 -8.88
C LEU A 226 -0.21 -15.75 -8.66
N ASP A 227 -0.74 -16.97 -8.56
CA ASP A 227 0.05 -18.20 -8.42
C ASP A 227 0.86 -18.50 -9.68
N GLN A 228 0.25 -18.38 -10.85
CA GLN A 228 0.95 -18.54 -12.15
C GLN A 228 2.06 -17.49 -12.32
N ALA A 229 1.81 -16.26 -11.88
CA ALA A 229 2.81 -15.19 -11.93
C ALA A 229 4.01 -15.51 -11.04
N ARG A 230 3.80 -16.10 -9.84
CA ARG A 230 4.90 -16.59 -8.97
C ARG A 230 5.73 -17.64 -9.68
N ASP A 231 5.08 -18.66 -10.26
CA ASP A 231 5.75 -19.82 -10.84
C ASP A 231 6.61 -19.45 -12.07
N ARG A 232 6.21 -18.39 -12.78
CA ARG A 232 6.91 -17.87 -13.98
C ARG A 232 7.72 -16.61 -13.71
N SER A 233 7.80 -16.17 -12.46
CA SER A 233 8.41 -14.88 -12.11
C SER A 233 9.91 -14.84 -12.44
N PRO A 234 10.39 -13.78 -13.09
CA PRO A 234 11.82 -13.54 -13.29
C PRO A 234 12.51 -13.02 -12.03
N LEU A 235 11.76 -12.69 -10.98
CA LEU A 235 12.32 -12.15 -9.73
C LEU A 235 13.08 -13.24 -8.97
N PRO A 236 14.14 -12.87 -8.21
CA PRO A 236 14.86 -13.79 -7.35
C PRO A 236 13.98 -14.29 -6.19
N ASP A 237 14.37 -15.39 -5.56
CA ASP A 237 13.61 -15.97 -4.44
C ASP A 237 13.63 -15.07 -3.20
N GLU A 238 14.74 -14.36 -2.97
CA GLU A 238 14.92 -13.44 -1.85
C GLU A 238 15.44 -12.08 -2.31
N ALA A 239 15.32 -11.05 -1.46
CA ALA A 239 15.83 -9.71 -1.75
C ALA A 239 17.35 -9.75 -2.01
N PRO A 240 17.83 -9.49 -3.24
CA PRO A 240 19.23 -9.71 -3.61
C PRO A 240 20.16 -8.65 -3.02
N ASN A 241 19.64 -7.49 -2.65
CA ASN A 241 20.40 -6.34 -2.16
C ASN A 241 20.28 -6.13 -0.64
N ARG A 242 20.00 -7.19 0.13
CA ARG A 242 19.93 -7.11 1.59
C ARG A 242 21.18 -6.48 2.23
N PRO A 243 22.42 -6.79 1.79
CA PRO A 243 23.62 -6.12 2.31
C PRO A 243 23.63 -4.60 2.06
N ASP A 244 23.12 -4.14 0.91
CA ASP A 244 23.02 -2.71 0.58
C ASP A 244 22.00 -2.00 1.48
N LEU A 245 20.84 -2.64 1.73
CA LEU A 245 19.83 -2.15 2.67
C LEU A 245 20.39 -2.00 4.08
N GLU A 246 21.15 -2.98 4.54
CA GLU A 246 21.84 -2.97 5.85
C GLU A 246 22.86 -1.83 5.93
N ALA A 247 23.74 -1.73 4.94
CA ALA A 247 24.79 -0.70 4.89
C ALA A 247 24.18 0.71 4.88
N TRP A 248 23.13 0.92 4.08
CA TRP A 248 22.43 2.20 4.01
C TRP A 248 21.74 2.54 5.35
N LEU A 249 21.10 1.55 6.00
CA LEU A 249 20.48 1.75 7.31
C LEU A 249 21.51 2.15 8.37
N ILE A 250 22.67 1.47 8.42
CA ILE A 250 23.74 1.78 9.36
C ILE A 250 24.22 3.22 9.17
N GLU A 251 24.43 3.64 7.92
CA GLU A 251 24.86 5.00 7.62
C GLU A 251 23.80 6.04 8.00
N LEU A 252 22.52 5.76 7.73
CA LEU A 252 21.42 6.60 8.16
C LEU A 252 21.37 6.73 9.69
N ARG A 253 21.58 5.63 10.43
CA ARG A 253 21.64 5.62 11.90
C ARG A 253 22.78 6.46 12.46
N ARG A 254 23.94 6.42 11.82
CA ARG A 254 25.09 7.25 12.22
C ARG A 254 24.80 8.74 12.14
N ARG A 255 24.07 9.15 11.09
CA ARG A 255 23.68 10.55 10.87
C ARG A 255 22.48 11.00 11.71
N SER A 256 21.72 10.07 12.23
CA SER A 256 20.49 10.31 13.00
C SER A 256 20.65 9.92 14.47
N PHE A 257 21.84 10.20 15.03
CA PHE A 257 22.11 9.79 16.41
C PHE A 257 21.30 10.62 17.42
N ASP A 258 21.13 11.93 17.16
CA ASP A 258 20.39 12.89 17.99
C ASP A 258 18.96 13.09 17.53
#